data_418784cd47df5105d91252fcacb8c271
#
_entry.id   418784cd47df5105d91252fcacb8c271
#
_cell.length_a   1.000
_cell.length_b   1.000
_cell.length_c   1.000
_cell.angle_alpha   90.00
_cell.angle_beta   90.00
_cell.angle_gamma   90.00
#
_symmetry.space_group_name_H-M   'P 1'
#
loop_
_entity.id
_entity.type
_entity.pdbx_description
1 polymer ?
#
loop_
_entity_poly.entity_id
_entity_poly.type
_entity_poly.pdbx_seq_one_letter_code
_entity_poly.pdbx_strand_id
1 'polypeptide(L)'
;MDGIWPARTGLRVAVWLAMAWFLATPWEAKAQGTDTESIRVARGWNRLTTREYLPADFDQEIFDALWTTWPEPLRSRAEQAPIESRRRMAMDRYGLIPHPDDPSRSLQYVVGKDGRWTMSCLACHQGQVAGRPIPGLPNSNYAIETLTEEVRLVKVRQRKPFGHMDMGSLLLPLGTTNGTTNAVMFGVALMRHRDKDLTVVARPLKFDLIHHDMDSPAWWHYAKRSHLYADGFAPKGHRMLMQFLLVKENGPKEFLAWEDEFRDIEAWLQSLKPPEWPWAVDTALAEKGRAVFATHCGSCHGSAGSHSAKAVYPEKIVPIDEVGTDRVRFDSLTARDRRNLNVSWFAQSVATRDGTKGRESPAGYVAPPLDGIWASGPYFHNGSVPTLWHVLHSASRPAVWHRTHTGYDRDRVGLEVISLESMPVQRLTSAERRTYFDTSKPGKSAAGHDFPDALNEEEKTSLLEYLKTL
;
A
#
# COMPACT_ATOMS: atom_id res chain seq x y z
N MET A 1 -90.75 -15.25 22.80
CA MET A 1 -90.31 -14.53 23.96
C MET A 1 -88.84 -14.95 24.18
N ASP A 2 -88.05 -14.27 23.61
CA ASP A 2 -86.90 -13.48 24.09
C ASP A 2 -85.84 -14.25 24.85
N GLY A 3 -84.60 -14.20 24.35
CA GLY A 3 -83.46 -14.34 25.17
C GLY A 3 -82.17 -14.66 24.38
N ILE A 4 -81.57 -13.72 23.83
CA ILE A 4 -80.30 -13.10 23.99
C ILE A 4 -79.06 -14.05 24.16
N TRP A 5 -78.21 -14.03 23.16
CA TRP A 5 -76.81 -14.49 23.14
C TRP A 5 -75.86 -13.49 23.81
N PRO A 6 -74.75 -13.91 24.32
CA PRO A 6 -73.56 -13.06 24.23
C PRO A 6 -72.39 -13.70 23.45
N ALA A 7 -71.73 -12.82 22.85
CA ALA A 7 -70.62 -12.95 21.87
C ALA A 7 -69.38 -13.70 22.36
N ARG A 8 -68.88 -14.55 21.51
CA ARG A 8 -67.47 -15.02 21.51
C ARG A 8 -66.64 -14.12 20.62
N THR A 9 -66.07 -13.09 21.19
CA THR A 9 -65.00 -12.28 20.53
C THR A 9 -63.88 -12.04 21.53
N GLY A 10 -62.96 -12.94 21.63
CA GLY A 10 -61.80 -12.76 22.53
C GLY A 10 -60.61 -13.64 22.25
N LEU A 11 -60.69 -14.61 21.35
CA LEU A 11 -59.62 -15.61 21.22
C LEU A 11 -58.89 -15.59 19.84
N ARG A 12 -59.29 -14.71 18.93
CA ARG A 12 -58.66 -14.64 17.59
C ARG A 12 -57.62 -13.52 17.43
N VAL A 13 -57.57 -12.55 18.32
CA VAL A 13 -56.62 -11.42 18.23
C VAL A 13 -55.28 -11.74 18.90
N ALA A 14 -55.25 -12.62 19.92
CA ALA A 14 -54.03 -12.97 20.63
C ALA A 14 -53.07 -13.89 19.84
N VAL A 15 -53.59 -14.69 18.89
CA VAL A 15 -52.78 -15.62 18.08
C VAL A 15 -52.06 -14.89 16.95
N TRP A 16 -52.61 -13.80 16.44
CA TRP A 16 -51.95 -13.00 15.37
C TRP A 16 -50.83 -12.10 15.88
N LEU A 17 -50.87 -11.64 17.10
CA LEU A 17 -49.83 -10.84 17.72
C LEU A 17 -48.62 -11.68 18.15
N ALA A 18 -48.81 -12.96 18.50
CA ALA A 18 -47.72 -13.87 18.84
C ALA A 18 -46.96 -14.37 17.59
N MET A 19 -47.62 -14.49 16.42
CA MET A 19 -46.93 -14.86 15.16
C MET A 19 -46.17 -13.70 14.53
N ALA A 20 -46.56 -12.45 14.75
CA ALA A 20 -45.82 -11.28 14.28
C ALA A 20 -44.51 -11.06 15.04
N TRP A 21 -44.40 -11.50 16.29
CA TRP A 21 -43.20 -11.34 17.11
C TRP A 21 -42.10 -12.39 16.81
N PHE A 22 -42.46 -13.55 16.26
CA PHE A 22 -41.49 -14.63 15.98
C PHE A 22 -40.85 -14.56 14.59
N LEU A 23 -41.35 -13.71 13.68
CA LEU A 23 -40.81 -13.58 12.32
C LEU A 23 -39.96 -12.31 12.10
N ALA A 24 -39.96 -11.37 13.03
CA ALA A 24 -39.27 -10.07 12.85
C ALA A 24 -37.81 -10.05 13.34
N THR A 25 -37.40 -10.93 14.26
CA THR A 25 -36.14 -10.80 14.96
C THR A 25 -34.87 -11.31 14.24
N PRO A 26 -34.89 -12.32 13.34
CA PRO A 26 -33.68 -12.75 12.64
C PRO A 26 -33.35 -11.94 11.37
N TRP A 27 -34.36 -11.31 10.74
CA TRP A 27 -34.19 -10.60 9.48
C TRP A 27 -33.68 -9.16 9.68
N GLU A 28 -34.26 -8.44 10.62
CA GLU A 28 -33.83 -7.06 10.93
C GLU A 28 -32.41 -7.00 11.52
N ALA A 29 -32.02 -7.97 12.35
CA ALA A 29 -30.66 -8.04 12.88
C ALA A 29 -29.61 -8.33 11.81
N LYS A 30 -29.95 -9.09 10.76
CA LYS A 30 -29.05 -9.40 9.64
C LYS A 30 -28.97 -8.25 8.64
N ALA A 31 -30.07 -7.53 8.41
CA ALA A 31 -30.11 -6.34 7.58
C ALA A 31 -29.37 -5.15 8.24
N GLN A 32 -29.53 -4.94 9.54
CA GLN A 32 -28.79 -3.91 10.28
C GLN A 32 -27.29 -4.18 10.32
N GLY A 33 -26.84 -5.44 10.38
CA GLY A 33 -25.42 -5.79 10.34
C GLY A 33 -24.77 -5.47 8.98
N THR A 34 -25.43 -5.78 7.88
CA THR A 34 -24.94 -5.51 6.51
C THR A 34 -24.94 -4.02 6.19
N ASP A 35 -25.99 -3.29 6.56
CA ASP A 35 -26.06 -1.83 6.36
C ASP A 35 -24.98 -1.10 7.17
N THR A 36 -24.71 -1.54 8.38
CA THR A 36 -23.68 -0.95 9.24
C THR A 36 -22.28 -1.14 8.66
N GLU A 37 -21.95 -2.31 8.13
CA GLU A 37 -20.65 -2.59 7.51
C GLU A 37 -20.46 -1.80 6.21
N SER A 38 -21.46 -1.79 5.34
CA SER A 38 -21.43 -1.01 4.09
C SER A 38 -21.27 0.49 4.35
N ILE A 39 -21.92 1.03 5.37
CA ILE A 39 -21.79 2.42 5.79
C ILE A 39 -20.36 2.70 6.29
N ARG A 40 -19.78 1.81 7.09
CA ARG A 40 -18.40 1.94 7.57
C ARG A 40 -17.40 1.90 6.42
N VAL A 41 -17.56 1.00 5.46
CA VAL A 41 -16.73 0.90 4.26
C VAL A 41 -16.78 2.22 3.46
N ALA A 42 -17.99 2.75 3.21
CA ALA A 42 -18.15 4.01 2.50
C ALA A 42 -17.52 5.19 3.26
N ARG A 43 -17.68 5.24 4.59
CA ARG A 43 -17.01 6.26 5.41
C ARG A 43 -15.50 6.13 5.36
N GLY A 44 -14.94 4.91 5.40
CA GLY A 44 -13.51 4.66 5.32
C GLY A 44 -12.89 5.24 4.05
N TRP A 45 -13.51 5.00 2.89
CA TRP A 45 -13.11 5.63 1.63
C TRP A 45 -13.18 7.16 1.70
N ASN A 46 -14.32 7.68 2.17
CA ASN A 46 -14.49 9.12 2.31
C ASN A 46 -13.40 9.74 3.21
N ARG A 47 -13.05 9.09 4.35
CA ARG A 47 -11.97 9.58 5.23
C ARG A 47 -10.62 9.64 4.51
N LEU A 48 -10.25 8.62 3.74
CA LEU A 48 -9.00 8.58 2.98
C LEU A 48 -8.88 9.69 1.93
N THR A 49 -10.01 10.10 1.34
CA THR A 49 -10.04 11.06 0.22
C THR A 49 -10.34 12.50 0.64
N THR A 50 -10.85 12.71 1.87
CA THR A 50 -11.29 14.05 2.30
C THR A 50 -10.71 14.53 3.63
N ARG A 51 -10.10 13.62 4.44
CA ARG A 51 -9.63 13.96 5.77
C ARG A 51 -8.13 14.22 5.80
N GLU A 52 -7.74 15.39 6.28
CA GLU A 52 -6.35 15.74 6.51
C GLU A 52 -5.88 15.17 7.87
N TYR A 53 -4.95 14.21 7.85
CA TYR A 53 -4.33 13.61 9.04
C TYR A 53 -2.90 14.07 9.28
N LEU A 54 -2.30 14.72 8.29
CA LEU A 54 -0.96 15.29 8.32
C LEU A 54 -1.03 16.80 8.10
N PRO A 55 -0.01 17.56 8.48
CA PRO A 55 0.14 18.92 8.01
C PRO A 55 0.26 18.96 6.49
N ALA A 56 -0.19 20.06 5.88
CA ALA A 56 -0.07 20.22 4.45
C ALA A 56 1.39 20.29 3.99
N ASP A 57 1.67 19.63 2.86
CA ASP A 57 3.01 19.62 2.26
C ASP A 57 3.30 20.89 1.47
N PHE A 58 2.29 21.39 0.74
CA PHE A 58 2.35 22.58 -0.11
C PHE A 58 0.95 23.12 -0.39
N ASP A 59 0.85 24.24 -1.10
CA ASP A 59 -0.40 24.84 -1.55
C ASP A 59 -0.53 24.80 -3.09
N GLN A 60 -1.73 25.15 -3.58
CA GLN A 60 -2.02 25.14 -5.02
C GLN A 60 -1.09 26.06 -5.82
N GLU A 61 -0.66 27.18 -5.24
CA GLU A 61 0.27 28.11 -5.89
C GLU A 61 1.64 27.46 -6.13
N ILE A 62 2.14 26.70 -5.13
CA ILE A 62 3.38 25.92 -5.28
C ILE A 62 3.20 24.85 -6.35
N PHE A 63 2.09 24.09 -6.31
CA PHE A 63 1.82 23.06 -7.32
C PHE A 63 1.81 23.62 -8.74
N ASP A 64 1.13 24.74 -8.94
CA ASP A 64 1.04 25.43 -10.24
C ASP A 64 2.39 26.02 -10.70
N ALA A 65 3.35 26.22 -9.79
CA ALA A 65 4.69 26.74 -10.08
C ALA A 65 5.76 25.63 -10.26
N LEU A 66 5.46 24.35 -10.00
CA LEU A 66 6.45 23.25 -10.06
C LEU A 66 7.17 23.16 -11.40
N TRP A 67 6.47 23.42 -12.52
CA TRP A 67 7.05 23.39 -13.87
C TRP A 67 8.27 24.27 -14.02
N THR A 68 8.42 25.33 -13.22
CA THR A 68 9.55 26.25 -13.27
C THR A 68 10.87 25.59 -12.85
N THR A 69 10.79 24.44 -12.19
CA THR A 69 11.95 23.67 -11.72
C THR A 69 12.35 22.55 -12.69
N TRP A 70 11.52 22.26 -13.69
CA TRP A 70 11.74 21.11 -14.58
C TRP A 70 12.90 21.32 -15.54
N PRO A 71 13.55 20.22 -15.96
CA PRO A 71 14.62 20.30 -16.96
C PRO A 71 14.07 20.61 -18.36
N GLU A 72 14.92 21.11 -19.24
CA GLU A 72 14.59 21.23 -20.67
C GLU A 72 14.57 19.82 -21.34
N PRO A 73 13.73 19.60 -22.35
CA PRO A 73 12.77 20.56 -22.97
C PRO A 73 11.42 20.61 -22.26
N LEU A 74 11.23 19.88 -21.15
CA LEU A 74 9.92 19.78 -20.48
C LEU A 74 9.46 21.13 -19.93
N ARG A 75 10.39 21.95 -19.40
CA ARG A 75 10.07 23.28 -18.87
C ARG A 75 9.55 24.20 -19.95
N SER A 76 10.21 24.30 -21.09
CA SER A 76 9.76 25.14 -22.22
C SER A 76 8.40 24.70 -22.76
N ARG A 77 8.10 23.40 -22.78
CA ARG A 77 6.79 22.88 -23.15
C ARG A 77 5.72 23.29 -22.12
N ALA A 78 6.04 23.24 -20.85
CA ALA A 78 5.13 23.61 -19.77
C ALA A 78 4.86 25.13 -19.77
N GLU A 79 5.86 25.95 -20.08
CA GLU A 79 5.74 27.41 -20.19
C GLU A 79 4.71 27.82 -21.22
N GLN A 80 4.70 27.15 -22.36
CA GLN A 80 3.76 27.41 -23.47
C GLN A 80 2.40 26.76 -23.27
N ALA A 81 2.24 25.86 -22.31
CA ALA A 81 1.00 25.12 -22.11
C ALA A 81 -0.02 25.91 -21.25
N PRO A 82 -1.33 25.75 -21.51
CA PRO A 82 -2.36 26.20 -20.58
C PRO A 82 -2.21 25.58 -19.20
N ILE A 83 -2.71 26.26 -18.17
CA ILE A 83 -2.56 25.81 -16.77
C ILE A 83 -3.06 24.39 -16.53
N GLU A 84 -4.19 24.00 -17.13
CA GLU A 84 -4.75 22.65 -17.00
C GLU A 84 -3.83 21.58 -17.60
N SER A 85 -3.16 21.91 -18.71
CA SER A 85 -2.18 21.02 -19.32
C SER A 85 -0.90 20.91 -18.47
N ARG A 86 -0.46 22.02 -17.86
CA ARG A 86 0.67 22.02 -16.91
C ARG A 86 0.39 21.15 -15.69
N ARG A 87 -0.83 21.24 -15.13
CA ARG A 87 -1.27 20.39 -14.01
C ARG A 87 -1.24 18.91 -14.39
N ARG A 88 -1.73 18.53 -15.59
CA ARG A 88 -1.62 17.15 -16.08
C ARG A 88 -0.16 16.72 -16.23
N MET A 89 0.69 17.56 -16.81
CA MET A 89 2.13 17.28 -16.93
C MET A 89 2.78 17.07 -15.55
N ALA A 90 2.37 17.84 -14.53
CA ALA A 90 2.84 17.65 -13.15
C ALA A 90 2.34 16.32 -12.57
N MET A 91 1.06 15.98 -12.74
CA MET A 91 0.52 14.69 -12.31
C MET A 91 1.28 13.53 -12.95
N ASP A 92 1.48 13.56 -14.25
CA ASP A 92 2.26 12.54 -14.97
C ASP A 92 3.70 12.44 -14.44
N ARG A 93 4.37 13.59 -14.28
CA ARG A 93 5.75 13.63 -13.80
C ARG A 93 5.95 13.00 -12.42
N TYR A 94 4.99 13.19 -11.52
CA TYR A 94 5.10 12.73 -10.13
C TYR A 94 4.34 11.43 -9.86
N GLY A 95 3.74 10.81 -10.88
CA GLY A 95 2.96 9.57 -10.71
C GLY A 95 1.69 9.78 -9.89
N LEU A 96 1.08 10.96 -10.03
CA LEU A 96 -0.19 11.31 -9.40
C LEU A 96 -1.36 10.95 -10.35
N ILE A 97 -2.45 10.49 -9.77
CA ILE A 97 -3.66 10.09 -10.49
C ILE A 97 -4.73 11.16 -10.28
N PRO A 98 -5.34 11.68 -11.35
CA PRO A 98 -6.44 12.63 -11.21
C PRO A 98 -7.59 12.05 -10.38
N HIS A 99 -8.16 12.87 -9.50
CA HIS A 99 -9.33 12.47 -8.71
C HIS A 99 -10.53 12.24 -9.64
N PRO A 100 -11.31 11.16 -9.49
CA PRO A 100 -12.40 10.85 -10.43
C PRO A 100 -13.50 11.92 -10.46
N ASP A 101 -13.78 12.56 -9.33
CA ASP A 101 -14.83 13.57 -9.22
C ASP A 101 -14.32 15.00 -9.51
N ASP A 102 -13.00 15.22 -9.47
CA ASP A 102 -12.38 16.53 -9.74
C ASP A 102 -10.97 16.33 -10.32
N PRO A 103 -10.83 16.20 -11.64
CA PRO A 103 -9.53 15.97 -12.28
C PRO A 103 -8.49 17.08 -12.11
N SER A 104 -8.85 18.23 -11.54
CA SER A 104 -7.90 19.28 -11.17
C SER A 104 -7.09 18.94 -9.91
N ARG A 105 -7.52 17.94 -9.14
CA ARG A 105 -6.90 17.44 -7.91
C ARG A 105 -6.34 16.07 -8.12
N SER A 106 -5.37 15.71 -7.29
CA SER A 106 -4.82 14.36 -7.24
C SER A 106 -5.60 13.51 -6.24
N LEU A 107 -5.81 12.23 -6.57
CA LEU A 107 -6.38 11.25 -5.64
C LEU A 107 -5.43 10.95 -4.46
N GLN A 108 -4.14 11.15 -4.62
CA GLN A 108 -3.11 10.91 -3.61
C GLN A 108 -3.01 12.00 -2.54
N TYR A 109 -3.66 13.14 -2.76
CA TYR A 109 -3.65 14.28 -1.84
C TYR A 109 -5.06 14.72 -1.50
N VAL A 110 -5.27 15.01 -0.22
CA VAL A 110 -6.44 15.77 0.21
C VAL A 110 -6.14 17.25 0.00
N VAL A 111 -6.98 17.92 -0.80
CA VAL A 111 -6.85 19.34 -1.06
C VAL A 111 -7.91 20.09 -0.28
N GLY A 112 -7.48 20.85 0.72
CA GLY A 112 -8.35 21.66 1.57
C GLY A 112 -9.04 22.81 0.80
N LYS A 113 -10.07 23.38 1.39
CA LYS A 113 -10.78 24.54 0.81
C LYS A 113 -9.90 25.78 0.67
N ASP A 114 -8.84 25.83 1.46
CA ASP A 114 -7.80 26.88 1.42
C ASP A 114 -6.71 26.61 0.39
N GLY A 115 -6.86 25.56 -0.45
CA GLY A 115 -5.91 25.20 -1.49
C GLY A 115 -4.66 24.49 -0.99
N ARG A 116 -4.60 24.08 0.28
CA ARG A 116 -3.47 23.32 0.84
C ARG A 116 -3.58 21.84 0.48
N TRP A 117 -2.46 21.23 0.14
CA TRP A 117 -2.33 19.83 -0.26
C TRP A 117 -1.70 19.02 0.85
N THR A 118 -2.43 18.05 1.35
CA THR A 118 -2.00 17.11 2.40
C THR A 118 -1.89 15.73 1.82
N MET A 119 -0.72 15.09 1.91
CA MET A 119 -0.52 13.72 1.45
C MET A 119 -1.43 12.75 2.23
N SER A 120 -2.09 11.86 1.50
CA SER A 120 -2.89 10.78 2.08
C SER A 120 -2.20 9.42 1.91
N CYS A 121 -2.74 8.39 2.56
CA CYS A 121 -2.25 7.01 2.40
C CYS A 121 -2.33 6.52 0.94
N LEU A 122 -3.22 7.10 0.14
CA LEU A 122 -3.36 6.80 -1.28
C LEU A 122 -2.14 7.23 -2.11
N ALA A 123 -1.24 8.08 -1.60
CA ALA A 123 0.00 8.43 -2.28
C ALA A 123 0.83 7.19 -2.67
N CYS A 124 0.96 6.24 -1.74
CA CYS A 124 1.68 4.99 -1.96
C CYS A 124 0.76 3.81 -2.35
N HIS A 125 -0.56 3.91 -2.06
CA HIS A 125 -1.49 2.78 -2.21
C HIS A 125 -2.66 3.05 -3.17
N GLN A 126 -2.49 3.97 -4.12
CA GLN A 126 -3.40 4.20 -5.22
C GLN A 126 -2.61 4.28 -6.51
N GLY A 127 -2.25 3.12 -7.04
CA GLY A 127 -1.57 2.97 -8.31
C GLY A 127 -2.53 2.73 -9.48
N GLN A 128 -1.93 2.52 -10.65
CA GLN A 128 -2.64 2.16 -11.88
C GLN A 128 -1.87 1.08 -12.65
N VAL A 129 -2.60 0.21 -13.33
CA VAL A 129 -2.06 -0.78 -14.26
C VAL A 129 -2.71 -0.57 -15.62
N ALA A 130 -1.90 -0.51 -16.69
CA ALA A 130 -2.36 -0.27 -18.06
C ALA A 130 -3.33 0.93 -18.18
N GLY A 131 -3.03 2.01 -17.46
CA GLY A 131 -3.85 3.23 -17.43
C GLY A 131 -5.14 3.14 -16.62
N ARG A 132 -5.38 2.05 -15.87
CA ARG A 132 -6.56 1.87 -15.02
C ARG A 132 -6.18 2.04 -13.56
N PRO A 133 -6.68 3.05 -12.84
CA PRO A 133 -6.53 3.17 -11.39
C PRO A 133 -7.21 1.99 -10.69
N ILE A 134 -6.50 1.38 -9.73
CA ILE A 134 -7.02 0.25 -8.95
C ILE A 134 -6.89 0.59 -7.46
N PRO A 135 -7.99 0.61 -6.70
CA PRO A 135 -7.96 0.90 -5.27
C PRO A 135 -7.09 -0.10 -4.49
N GLY A 136 -6.16 0.43 -3.70
CA GLY A 136 -5.24 -0.38 -2.91
C GLY A 136 -4.04 -0.95 -3.67
N LEU A 137 -3.90 -0.64 -4.97
CA LEU A 137 -2.71 -1.02 -5.75
C LEU A 137 -1.49 -0.19 -5.31
N PRO A 138 -0.30 -0.79 -5.15
CA PRO A 138 0.93 -0.04 -4.97
C PRO A 138 1.13 1.02 -6.06
N ASN A 139 1.47 2.25 -5.66
CA ASN A 139 1.77 3.31 -6.63
C ASN A 139 3.24 3.28 -7.03
N SER A 140 3.58 2.36 -7.89
CA SER A 140 4.94 2.17 -8.40
C SER A 140 5.46 3.31 -9.30
N ASN A 141 4.67 4.38 -9.51
CA ASN A 141 5.07 5.59 -10.25
C ASN A 141 5.33 6.80 -9.35
N TYR A 142 4.96 6.75 -8.07
CA TYR A 142 5.02 7.91 -7.20
C TYR A 142 6.45 8.41 -7.01
N ALA A 143 6.73 9.60 -7.52
CA ALA A 143 8.03 10.23 -7.47
C ALA A 143 8.18 11.14 -6.24
N ILE A 144 7.96 10.57 -5.03
CA ILE A 144 7.86 11.32 -3.76
C ILE A 144 9.07 12.21 -3.50
N GLU A 145 10.29 11.69 -3.68
CA GLU A 145 11.51 12.47 -3.42
C GLU A 145 11.67 13.60 -4.44
N THR A 146 11.38 13.32 -5.73
CA THR A 146 11.45 14.35 -6.78
C THR A 146 10.43 15.46 -6.55
N LEU A 147 9.17 15.09 -6.20
CA LEU A 147 8.14 16.07 -5.88
C LEU A 147 8.56 16.94 -4.68
N THR A 148 9.06 16.33 -3.60
CA THR A 148 9.47 17.04 -2.40
C THR A 148 10.66 17.98 -2.67
N GLU A 149 11.66 17.56 -3.46
CA GLU A 149 12.77 18.41 -3.86
C GLU A 149 12.29 19.62 -4.68
N GLU A 150 11.43 19.41 -5.67
CA GLU A 150 10.93 20.45 -6.55
C GLU A 150 9.98 21.41 -5.81
N VAL A 151 9.13 20.90 -4.90
CA VAL A 151 8.34 21.73 -3.95
C VAL A 151 9.26 22.60 -3.12
N ARG A 152 10.31 22.04 -2.53
CA ARG A 152 11.27 22.78 -1.72
C ARG A 152 11.97 23.88 -2.51
N LEU A 153 12.35 23.62 -3.77
CA LEU A 153 12.95 24.64 -4.66
C LEU A 153 11.98 25.80 -4.92
N VAL A 154 10.69 25.50 -5.18
CA VAL A 154 9.67 26.55 -5.34
C VAL A 154 9.48 27.33 -4.04
N LYS A 155 9.39 26.67 -2.90
CA LYS A 155 9.29 27.33 -1.57
C LYS A 155 10.45 28.28 -1.33
N VAL A 156 11.68 27.88 -1.62
CA VAL A 156 12.87 28.76 -1.53
C VAL A 156 12.70 30.02 -2.39
N ARG A 157 12.32 29.86 -3.66
CA ARG A 157 12.11 30.98 -4.58
C ARG A 157 11.01 31.92 -4.13
N GLN A 158 9.93 31.37 -3.58
CA GLN A 158 8.77 32.11 -3.10
C GLN A 158 8.91 32.56 -1.62
N ARG A 159 10.02 32.23 -0.95
CA ARG A 159 10.27 32.54 0.47
C ARG A 159 9.18 31.95 1.39
N LYS A 160 8.62 30.79 1.04
CA LYS A 160 7.64 30.05 1.86
C LYS A 160 8.35 29.14 2.87
N PRO A 161 7.74 28.87 4.04
CA PRO A 161 8.34 27.98 5.06
C PRO A 161 8.40 26.53 4.59
N PHE A 162 9.38 25.80 5.11
CA PHE A 162 9.50 24.36 4.92
C PHE A 162 8.52 23.61 5.81
N GLY A 163 7.91 22.56 5.26
CA GLY A 163 7.06 21.61 5.98
C GLY A 163 7.84 20.39 6.47
N HIS A 164 7.11 19.43 7.06
CA HIS A 164 7.69 18.20 7.61
C HIS A 164 8.37 17.34 6.55
N MET A 165 7.79 17.24 5.34
CA MET A 165 8.37 16.47 4.23
C MET A 165 9.67 17.10 3.73
N ASP A 166 9.71 18.43 3.59
CA ASP A 166 10.93 19.15 3.19
C ASP A 166 12.09 18.88 4.15
N MET A 167 11.81 18.95 5.45
CA MET A 167 12.80 18.73 6.50
C MET A 167 13.18 17.26 6.61
N GLY A 168 12.22 16.36 6.49
CA GLY A 168 12.44 14.91 6.52
C GLY A 168 13.39 14.45 5.41
N SER A 169 13.15 14.89 4.17
CA SER A 169 13.98 14.49 3.02
C SER A 169 15.41 15.06 3.05
N LEU A 170 15.66 16.11 3.83
CA LEU A 170 17.03 16.61 4.06
C LEU A 170 17.82 15.73 5.04
N LEU A 171 17.14 14.99 5.93
CA LEU A 171 17.76 14.10 6.90
C LEU A 171 17.98 12.69 6.35
N LEU A 172 17.01 12.20 5.59
CA LEU A 172 16.99 10.85 5.05
C LEU A 172 16.15 10.85 3.76
N PRO A 173 16.64 10.31 2.63
CA PRO A 173 15.84 10.24 1.41
C PRO A 173 14.48 9.57 1.64
N LEU A 174 13.42 10.13 1.05
CA LEU A 174 12.06 9.55 1.11
C LEU A 174 11.93 8.31 0.22
N GLY A 175 12.73 8.25 -0.86
CA GLY A 175 12.84 7.14 -1.79
C GLY A 175 13.88 7.44 -2.85
N THR A 176 14.73 6.48 -3.21
CA THR A 176 15.80 6.68 -4.18
C THR A 176 15.46 6.17 -5.58
N THR A 177 14.30 5.53 -5.74
CA THR A 177 13.69 5.18 -7.03
C THR A 177 12.22 5.56 -6.99
N ASN A 178 11.67 6.03 -8.11
CA ASN A 178 10.23 6.32 -8.21
C ASN A 178 9.42 5.04 -7.92
N GLY A 179 8.35 5.19 -7.12
CA GLY A 179 7.52 4.09 -6.67
C GLY A 179 7.98 3.42 -5.38
N THR A 180 9.19 3.69 -4.91
CA THR A 180 9.68 3.19 -3.62
C THR A 180 9.58 4.25 -2.53
N THR A 181 9.57 3.82 -1.27
CA THR A 181 9.47 4.69 -0.11
C THR A 181 10.33 4.19 1.04
N ASN A 182 10.82 5.12 1.84
CA ASN A 182 11.53 4.85 3.09
C ASN A 182 10.67 5.11 4.34
N ALA A 183 9.35 5.06 4.20
CA ALA A 183 8.40 5.42 5.25
C ALA A 183 8.60 4.62 6.56
N VAL A 184 9.02 3.36 6.47
CA VAL A 184 9.29 2.51 7.64
C VAL A 184 10.38 3.10 8.51
N MET A 185 11.50 3.57 7.93
CA MET A 185 12.60 4.15 8.70
C MET A 185 12.24 5.51 9.28
N PHE A 186 11.43 6.31 8.58
CA PHE A 186 10.85 7.53 9.15
C PHE A 186 9.96 7.20 10.36
N GLY A 187 9.09 6.20 10.25
CA GLY A 187 8.27 5.71 11.36
C GLY A 187 9.11 5.26 12.56
N VAL A 188 10.20 4.52 12.32
CA VAL A 188 11.15 4.10 13.38
C VAL A 188 11.81 5.30 14.03
N ALA A 189 12.31 6.26 13.24
CA ALA A 189 12.96 7.47 13.75
C ALA A 189 12.01 8.27 14.66
N LEU A 190 10.79 8.49 14.18
CA LEU A 190 9.79 9.25 14.93
C LEU A 190 9.33 8.48 16.19
N MET A 191 9.20 7.14 16.09
CA MET A 191 8.82 6.29 17.23
C MET A 191 9.89 6.30 18.34
N ARG A 192 11.19 6.48 18.01
CA ARG A 192 12.27 6.65 19.00
C ARG A 192 12.11 7.89 19.87
N HIS A 193 11.33 8.89 19.43
CA HIS A 193 11.00 10.11 20.16
C HIS A 193 9.61 10.09 20.79
N ARG A 194 9.04 8.91 20.99
CA ARG A 194 7.72 8.72 21.64
C ARG A 194 7.84 7.74 22.80
N ASP A 195 7.01 7.96 23.81
CA ASP A 195 6.73 6.96 24.82
C ASP A 195 5.63 5.99 24.35
N LYS A 196 5.37 4.95 25.15
CA LYS A 196 4.37 3.92 24.84
C LYS A 196 2.95 4.47 24.61
N ASP A 197 2.61 5.60 25.21
CA ASP A 197 1.35 6.33 25.07
C ASP A 197 1.38 7.37 23.95
N LEU A 198 2.45 7.41 23.14
CA LEU A 198 2.72 8.33 22.03
C LEU A 198 3.05 9.77 22.45
N THR A 199 3.22 10.05 23.71
CA THR A 199 3.73 11.35 24.17
C THR A 199 5.11 11.61 23.59
N VAL A 200 5.33 12.83 23.07
CA VAL A 200 6.63 13.24 22.51
C VAL A 200 7.64 13.40 23.63
N VAL A 201 8.78 12.73 23.48
CA VAL A 201 9.89 12.78 24.43
C VAL A 201 11.13 13.35 23.77
N ALA A 202 11.71 14.36 24.38
CA ALA A 202 12.99 14.90 23.94
C ALA A 202 14.11 13.86 24.19
N ARG A 203 14.65 13.32 23.12
CA ARG A 203 15.80 12.38 23.13
C ARG A 203 16.83 12.87 22.12
N PRO A 204 18.13 12.61 22.30
CA PRO A 204 19.14 12.91 21.31
C PRO A 204 18.82 12.22 19.97
N LEU A 205 18.97 12.94 18.87
CA LEU A 205 18.87 12.38 17.53
C LEU A 205 20.01 11.35 17.36
N LYS A 206 19.66 10.18 16.84
CA LYS A 206 20.63 9.16 16.44
C LYS A 206 20.65 9.08 14.92
N PHE A 207 21.82 9.22 14.35
CA PHE A 207 22.06 9.14 12.91
C PHE A 207 22.51 7.72 12.50
N ASP A 208 21.87 6.70 13.08
CA ASP A 208 22.11 5.28 12.82
C ASP A 208 21.04 4.65 11.92
N LEU A 209 20.23 5.48 11.28
CA LEU A 209 19.21 5.02 10.34
C LEU A 209 19.84 4.66 8.99
N ILE A 210 19.57 3.47 8.54
CA ILE A 210 20.05 3.00 7.23
C ILE A 210 18.90 3.17 6.24
N HIS A 211 19.14 3.97 5.20
CA HIS A 211 18.20 4.10 4.10
C HIS A 211 18.06 2.77 3.35
N HIS A 212 16.82 2.41 3.03
CA HIS A 212 16.49 1.33 2.11
C HIS A 212 15.14 1.63 1.44
N ASP A 213 15.07 1.33 0.17
CA ASP A 213 13.83 1.44 -0.58
C ASP A 213 12.89 0.25 -0.27
N MET A 214 11.62 0.55 -0.11
CA MET A 214 10.56 -0.44 0.08
C MET A 214 9.48 -0.22 -0.98
N ASP A 215 9.00 -1.32 -1.55
CA ASP A 215 7.77 -1.30 -2.31
C ASP A 215 6.56 -1.34 -1.39
N SER A 216 5.50 -0.63 -1.76
CA SER A 216 4.26 -0.61 -0.97
C SER A 216 3.46 -1.90 -1.22
N PRO A 217 2.92 -2.56 -0.18
CA PRO A 217 2.14 -3.78 -0.39
C PRO A 217 0.75 -3.47 -0.98
N ALA A 218 0.22 -4.41 -1.75
CA ALA A 218 -1.16 -4.38 -2.20
C ALA A 218 -2.12 -4.47 -0.99
N TRP A 219 -3.07 -3.55 -0.90
CA TRP A 219 -3.96 -3.43 0.26
C TRP A 219 -5.02 -4.53 0.36
N TRP A 220 -5.42 -5.16 -0.74
CA TRP A 220 -6.33 -6.31 -0.68
C TRP A 220 -5.72 -7.52 0.05
N HIS A 221 -4.40 -7.56 0.23
CA HIS A 221 -3.74 -8.56 1.07
C HIS A 221 -3.99 -8.35 2.58
N TYR A 222 -4.40 -7.14 2.99
CA TYR A 222 -4.64 -6.81 4.39
C TYR A 222 -5.65 -7.74 5.06
N ALA A 223 -6.72 -8.11 4.34
CA ALA A 223 -7.75 -8.98 4.89
C ALA A 223 -7.20 -10.35 5.34
N LYS A 224 -6.24 -10.90 4.61
CA LYS A 224 -5.68 -12.25 4.85
C LYS A 224 -4.55 -12.29 5.89
N ARG A 225 -3.88 -11.17 6.15
CA ARG A 225 -2.74 -11.12 7.06
C ARG A 225 -3.16 -10.89 8.51
N SER A 226 -2.40 -11.47 9.45
CA SER A 226 -2.52 -11.19 10.89
C SER A 226 -1.47 -10.17 11.37
N HIS A 227 -0.38 -10.00 10.60
CA HIS A 227 0.70 -9.07 10.90
C HIS A 227 1.02 -8.19 9.71
N LEU A 228 1.53 -7.00 10.00
CA LEU A 228 1.97 -6.01 9.01
C LEU A 228 3.49 -6.05 8.84
N TYR A 229 3.96 -5.36 7.79
CA TYR A 229 5.35 -5.28 7.32
C TYR A 229 5.86 -6.55 6.64
N ALA A 230 6.97 -6.42 5.90
CA ALA A 230 7.58 -7.53 5.16
C ALA A 230 8.04 -8.68 6.06
N ASP A 231 8.49 -8.39 7.27
CA ASP A 231 8.92 -9.37 8.27
C ASP A 231 7.81 -9.74 9.27
N GLY A 232 6.60 -9.20 9.11
CA GLY A 232 5.45 -9.53 9.96
C GLY A 232 5.66 -9.21 11.44
N PHE A 233 6.42 -8.18 11.78
CA PHE A 233 6.77 -7.91 13.19
C PHE A 233 5.65 -7.25 13.98
N ALA A 234 4.76 -6.47 13.34
CA ALA A 234 3.71 -5.73 14.03
C ALA A 234 2.33 -6.40 13.85
N PRO A 235 1.49 -6.48 14.88
CA PRO A 235 0.15 -7.03 14.76
C PRO A 235 -0.74 -6.11 13.92
N LYS A 236 -1.65 -6.69 13.12
CA LYS A 236 -2.59 -5.95 12.31
C LYS A 236 -3.66 -5.27 13.18
N GLY A 237 -4.07 -4.06 12.80
CA GLY A 237 -5.19 -3.35 13.45
C GLY A 237 -5.28 -1.90 13.02
N HIS A 238 -6.45 -1.29 13.21
CA HIS A 238 -6.71 0.09 12.84
C HIS A 238 -5.73 1.10 13.47
N ARG A 239 -5.34 0.89 14.73
CA ARG A 239 -4.35 1.77 15.40
C ARG A 239 -2.98 1.67 14.75
N MET A 240 -2.57 0.47 14.30
CA MET A 240 -1.28 0.27 13.66
C MET A 240 -1.16 1.01 12.33
N LEU A 241 -2.28 1.25 11.62
CA LEU A 241 -2.30 2.07 10.40
C LEU A 241 -1.93 3.52 10.69
N MET A 242 -2.23 4.04 11.89
CA MET A 242 -1.95 5.42 12.27
C MET A 242 -0.46 5.71 12.53
N GLN A 243 0.39 4.68 12.65
CA GLN A 243 1.82 4.88 12.89
C GLN A 243 2.52 5.67 11.75
N PHE A 244 1.96 5.68 10.54
CA PHE A 244 2.44 6.49 9.42
C PHE A 244 2.09 7.98 9.55
N LEU A 245 1.34 8.36 10.59
CA LEU A 245 0.96 9.74 10.91
C LEU A 245 1.79 10.34 12.04
N LEU A 246 2.88 9.68 12.43
CA LEU A 246 3.79 10.15 13.49
C LEU A 246 4.59 11.36 13.00
N VAL A 247 3.97 12.52 13.04
CA VAL A 247 4.64 13.80 12.88
C VAL A 247 4.63 14.56 14.20
N LYS A 248 5.41 15.61 14.32
CA LYS A 248 5.55 16.40 15.56
C LYS A 248 4.21 16.91 16.07
N GLU A 249 3.35 17.29 15.16
CA GLU A 249 2.03 17.91 15.41
C GLU A 249 1.00 16.91 15.94
N ASN A 250 1.17 15.61 15.66
CA ASN A 250 0.24 14.56 16.05
C ASN A 250 0.68 13.88 17.34
N GLY A 251 -0.12 14.04 18.37
CA GLY A 251 0.10 13.47 19.71
C GLY A 251 -1.01 12.51 20.14
N PRO A 252 -1.00 12.05 21.40
CA PRO A 252 -2.00 11.12 21.93
C PRO A 252 -3.44 11.59 21.74
N LYS A 253 -3.69 12.88 21.83
CA LYS A 253 -5.03 13.47 21.67
C LYS A 253 -5.57 13.28 20.26
N GLU A 254 -4.75 13.55 19.25
CA GLU A 254 -5.11 13.42 17.85
C GLU A 254 -5.36 11.95 17.51
N PHE A 255 -4.49 11.04 17.91
CA PHE A 255 -4.64 9.61 17.67
C PHE A 255 -5.90 9.02 18.32
N LEU A 256 -6.22 9.43 19.54
CA LEU A 256 -7.47 9.03 20.21
C LEU A 256 -8.71 9.56 19.48
N ALA A 257 -8.67 10.82 19.02
CA ALA A 257 -9.78 11.42 18.29
C ALA A 257 -10.06 10.74 16.94
N TRP A 258 -9.03 10.16 16.30
CA TRP A 258 -9.14 9.49 15.00
C TRP A 258 -9.44 7.99 15.09
N GLU A 259 -9.52 7.42 16.28
CA GLU A 259 -9.62 5.97 16.45
C GLU A 259 -10.83 5.37 15.70
N ASP A 260 -12.01 5.98 15.79
CA ASP A 260 -13.21 5.50 15.09
C ASP A 260 -13.11 5.72 13.57
N GLU A 261 -12.49 6.81 13.13
CA GLU A 261 -12.25 7.05 11.71
C GLU A 261 -11.32 5.97 11.12
N PHE A 262 -10.30 5.54 11.86
CA PHE A 262 -9.40 4.47 11.43
C PHE A 262 -10.02 3.07 11.50
N ARG A 263 -11.01 2.84 12.35
CA ARG A 263 -11.85 1.63 12.27
C ARG A 263 -12.67 1.58 10.99
N ASP A 264 -13.19 2.72 10.51
CA ASP A 264 -13.88 2.81 9.24
C ASP A 264 -12.90 2.61 8.05
N ILE A 265 -11.69 3.19 8.12
CA ILE A 265 -10.63 2.95 7.13
C ILE A 265 -10.23 1.47 7.10
N GLU A 266 -10.06 0.82 8.26
CA GLU A 266 -9.77 -0.61 8.33
C GLU A 266 -10.89 -1.45 7.70
N ALA A 267 -12.16 -1.11 7.95
CA ALA A 267 -13.29 -1.79 7.32
C ALA A 267 -13.24 -1.67 5.78
N TRP A 268 -12.89 -0.50 5.26
CA TRP A 268 -12.68 -0.32 3.82
C TRP A 268 -11.51 -1.16 3.29
N LEU A 269 -10.35 -1.18 3.98
CA LEU A 269 -9.21 -2.02 3.59
C LEU A 269 -9.58 -3.51 3.55
N GLN A 270 -10.36 -3.98 4.52
CA GLN A 270 -10.82 -5.37 4.59
C GLN A 270 -11.83 -5.72 3.48
N SER A 271 -12.53 -4.73 2.93
CA SER A 271 -13.49 -4.91 1.85
C SER A 271 -12.86 -5.01 0.47
N LEU A 272 -11.60 -4.61 0.33
CA LEU A 272 -10.90 -4.61 -0.96
C LEU A 272 -10.78 -6.02 -1.54
N LYS A 273 -10.98 -6.10 -2.84
CA LYS A 273 -10.82 -7.34 -3.62
C LYS A 273 -9.61 -7.20 -4.55
N PRO A 274 -8.87 -8.28 -4.78
CA PRO A 274 -7.83 -8.29 -5.79
C PRO A 274 -8.44 -8.03 -7.17
N PRO A 275 -7.72 -7.35 -8.06
CA PRO A 275 -8.20 -7.14 -9.43
C PRO A 275 -8.10 -8.44 -10.24
N GLU A 276 -9.10 -8.68 -11.07
CA GLU A 276 -9.07 -9.77 -12.03
C GLU A 276 -8.20 -9.39 -13.24
N TRP A 277 -7.48 -10.39 -13.77
CA TRP A 277 -6.70 -10.23 -15.00
C TRP A 277 -7.62 -9.87 -16.17
N PRO A 278 -7.41 -8.72 -16.84
CA PRO A 278 -8.40 -8.21 -17.80
C PRO A 278 -8.21 -8.73 -19.24
N TRP A 279 -7.27 -9.63 -19.48
CA TRP A 279 -6.97 -10.17 -20.80
C TRP A 279 -7.21 -11.68 -20.88
N ALA A 280 -7.08 -12.26 -22.07
CA ALA A 280 -7.23 -13.69 -22.25
C ALA A 280 -6.21 -14.50 -21.42
N VAL A 281 -6.62 -15.68 -20.97
CA VAL A 281 -5.82 -16.67 -20.26
C VAL A 281 -5.96 -18.00 -20.98
N ASP A 282 -4.85 -18.71 -21.18
CA ASP A 282 -4.89 -20.14 -21.58
C ASP A 282 -5.28 -20.98 -20.36
N THR A 283 -6.55 -21.33 -20.27
CA THR A 283 -7.11 -22.06 -19.13
C THR A 283 -6.52 -23.46 -18.96
N ALA A 284 -6.14 -24.13 -20.06
CA ALA A 284 -5.54 -25.44 -20.00
C ALA A 284 -4.11 -25.39 -19.47
N LEU A 285 -3.36 -24.37 -19.88
CA LEU A 285 -2.01 -24.11 -19.39
C LEU A 285 -2.04 -23.65 -17.93
N ALA A 286 -2.96 -22.77 -17.57
CA ALA A 286 -3.13 -22.30 -16.18
C ALA A 286 -3.49 -23.45 -15.22
N GLU A 287 -4.27 -24.45 -15.65
CA GLU A 287 -4.58 -25.61 -14.82
C GLU A 287 -3.35 -26.47 -14.55
N LYS A 288 -2.46 -26.65 -15.54
CA LYS A 288 -1.14 -27.28 -15.31
C LYS A 288 -0.32 -26.46 -14.31
N GLY A 289 -0.28 -25.12 -14.48
CA GLY A 289 0.41 -24.21 -13.58
C GLY A 289 -0.13 -24.26 -12.14
N ARG A 290 -1.43 -24.48 -11.97
CA ARG A 290 -2.04 -24.68 -10.64
C ARG A 290 -1.46 -25.89 -9.92
N ALA A 291 -1.22 -27.00 -10.63
CA ALA A 291 -0.61 -28.19 -10.06
C ALA A 291 0.86 -27.92 -9.65
N VAL A 292 1.63 -27.24 -10.51
CA VAL A 292 3.01 -26.80 -10.20
C VAL A 292 3.03 -25.91 -8.96
N PHE A 293 2.13 -24.92 -8.90
CA PHE A 293 2.01 -24.02 -7.77
C PHE A 293 1.73 -24.77 -6.45
N ALA A 294 0.78 -25.69 -6.46
CA ALA A 294 0.41 -26.46 -5.28
C ALA A 294 1.58 -27.26 -4.73
N THR A 295 2.42 -27.80 -5.62
CA THR A 295 3.58 -28.63 -5.26
C THR A 295 4.75 -27.81 -4.73
N HIS A 296 5.08 -26.68 -5.38
CA HIS A 296 6.34 -25.96 -5.17
C HIS A 296 6.17 -24.63 -4.40
N CYS A 297 5.01 -23.98 -4.47
CA CYS A 297 4.81 -22.63 -3.93
C CYS A 297 3.79 -22.60 -2.78
N GLY A 298 2.82 -23.52 -2.78
CA GLY A 298 1.68 -23.51 -1.86
C GLY A 298 2.04 -23.60 -0.37
N SER A 299 3.15 -24.26 -0.03
CA SER A 299 3.60 -24.38 1.37
C SER A 299 3.97 -23.04 2.03
N CYS A 300 4.32 -22.03 1.22
CA CYS A 300 4.66 -20.69 1.68
C CYS A 300 3.56 -19.68 1.37
N HIS A 301 2.98 -19.72 0.16
CA HIS A 301 2.02 -18.73 -0.32
C HIS A 301 0.55 -19.10 -0.10
N GLY A 302 0.28 -20.30 0.39
CA GLY A 302 -1.07 -20.79 0.64
C GLY A 302 -1.65 -21.63 -0.49
N SER A 303 -2.84 -22.19 -0.24
CA SER A 303 -3.54 -22.98 -1.25
C SER A 303 -4.08 -22.08 -2.35
N ALA A 304 -3.91 -22.53 -3.56
CA ALA A 304 -4.26 -21.82 -4.77
C ALA A 304 -5.74 -21.46 -4.90
N GLY A 305 -6.01 -20.33 -5.53
CA GLY A 305 -7.34 -19.84 -5.84
C GLY A 305 -7.97 -19.07 -4.69
N SER A 306 -7.68 -17.82 -4.64
CA SER A 306 -8.09 -16.84 -3.61
C SER A 306 -9.60 -16.70 -3.45
N HIS A 307 -10.40 -17.12 -4.42
CA HIS A 307 -11.86 -17.04 -4.44
C HIS A 307 -12.53 -18.21 -3.71
N SER A 308 -11.76 -19.20 -3.25
CA SER A 308 -12.30 -20.31 -2.46
C SER A 308 -12.39 -19.91 -0.99
N ALA A 309 -13.57 -20.08 -0.38
CA ALA A 309 -13.77 -19.96 1.07
C ALA A 309 -12.90 -20.94 1.90
N LYS A 310 -12.23 -21.89 1.23
CA LYS A 310 -11.33 -22.89 1.82
C LYS A 310 -9.84 -22.55 1.61
N ALA A 311 -9.52 -21.42 0.94
CA ALA A 311 -8.13 -21.03 0.73
C ALA A 311 -7.48 -20.64 2.06
N VAL A 312 -6.46 -21.38 2.46
CA VAL A 312 -5.70 -21.12 3.70
C VAL A 312 -4.41 -20.40 3.30
N TYR A 313 -4.23 -19.20 3.84
CA TYR A 313 -2.98 -18.47 3.75
C TYR A 313 -2.18 -18.68 5.05
N PRO A 314 -0.98 -19.30 5.01
CA PRO A 314 -0.26 -19.72 6.21
C PRO A 314 0.49 -18.59 6.91
N GLU A 315 0.66 -17.42 6.26
CA GLU A 315 1.51 -16.30 6.71
C GLU A 315 2.90 -16.79 7.17
N LYS A 316 3.51 -17.67 6.36
CA LYS A 316 4.78 -18.31 6.68
C LYS A 316 5.92 -17.28 6.65
N ILE A 317 6.70 -17.24 7.74
CA ILE A 317 7.98 -16.52 7.76
C ILE A 317 9.05 -17.47 7.22
N VAL A 318 9.70 -17.08 6.14
CA VAL A 318 10.84 -17.79 5.56
C VAL A 318 12.10 -17.17 6.14
N PRO A 319 13.02 -17.96 6.74
CA PRO A 319 14.27 -17.45 7.27
C PRO A 319 15.03 -16.61 6.25
N ILE A 320 15.67 -15.54 6.71
CA ILE A 320 16.34 -14.57 5.80
C ILE A 320 17.42 -15.23 4.95
N ASP A 321 18.16 -16.17 5.52
CA ASP A 321 19.23 -16.90 4.83
C ASP A 321 18.69 -17.99 3.89
N GLU A 322 17.43 -18.44 4.08
CA GLU A 322 16.74 -19.38 3.19
C GLU A 322 16.12 -18.66 1.99
N VAL A 323 15.42 -17.54 2.21
CA VAL A 323 14.82 -16.78 1.13
C VAL A 323 15.88 -16.04 0.31
N GLY A 324 16.99 -15.64 0.91
CA GLY A 324 18.15 -15.02 0.28
C GLY A 324 17.93 -13.65 -0.35
N THR A 325 16.73 -13.04 -0.20
CA THR A 325 16.44 -11.70 -0.75
C THR A 325 17.16 -10.62 0.04
N ASP A 326 17.18 -9.38 -0.48
CA ASP A 326 17.88 -8.25 0.17
C ASP A 326 17.60 -8.18 1.67
N ARG A 327 18.65 -8.13 2.45
CA ARG A 327 18.54 -8.16 3.92
C ARG A 327 18.68 -6.79 4.59
N VAL A 328 18.98 -5.73 3.83
CA VAL A 328 19.24 -4.40 4.40
C VAL A 328 18.06 -3.92 5.24
N ARG A 329 16.83 -4.09 4.76
CA ARG A 329 15.62 -3.76 5.50
C ARG A 329 15.49 -4.60 6.78
N PHE A 330 15.78 -5.89 6.71
CA PHE A 330 15.67 -6.81 7.83
C PHE A 330 16.69 -6.47 8.94
N ASP A 331 17.93 -6.22 8.58
CA ASP A 331 19.02 -5.90 9.49
C ASP A 331 18.93 -4.47 10.05
N SER A 332 18.34 -3.54 9.31
CA SER A 332 18.21 -2.13 9.73
C SER A 332 17.23 -1.92 10.89
N LEU A 333 16.26 -2.82 11.08
CA LEU A 333 15.35 -2.78 12.21
C LEU A 333 15.85 -3.65 13.36
N THR A 334 16.23 -3.02 14.45
CA THR A 334 16.66 -3.77 15.64
C THR A 334 15.46 -4.37 16.39
N ALA A 335 15.70 -5.40 17.21
CA ALA A 335 14.68 -5.95 18.13
C ALA A 335 14.10 -4.85 19.03
N ARG A 336 14.92 -3.87 19.43
CA ARG A 336 14.47 -2.73 20.24
C ARG A 336 13.49 -1.84 19.47
N ASP A 337 13.72 -1.55 18.19
CA ASP A 337 12.82 -0.72 17.37
C ASP A 337 11.47 -1.43 17.20
N ARG A 338 11.50 -2.73 16.91
CA ARG A 338 10.28 -3.57 16.81
C ARG A 338 9.53 -3.62 18.14
N ARG A 339 10.23 -3.80 19.26
CA ARG A 339 9.64 -3.75 20.60
C ARG A 339 8.99 -2.42 20.89
N ASN A 340 9.66 -1.29 20.62
CA ASN A 340 9.12 0.04 20.88
C ASN A 340 7.75 0.24 20.21
N LEU A 341 7.58 -0.22 18.96
CA LEU A 341 6.29 -0.18 18.29
C LEU A 341 5.28 -1.16 18.91
N ASN A 342 5.71 -2.39 19.21
CA ASN A 342 4.84 -3.45 19.72
C ASN A 342 4.34 -3.23 21.16
N VAL A 343 5.01 -2.40 21.96
CA VAL A 343 4.52 -2.02 23.30
C VAL A 343 3.78 -0.70 23.30
N SER A 344 3.73 0.02 22.17
CA SER A 344 3.06 1.30 22.06
C SER A 344 1.55 1.17 21.97
N TRP A 345 0.87 2.28 22.14
CA TRP A 345 -0.58 2.40 21.98
C TRP A 345 -1.08 1.83 20.65
N PHE A 346 -0.28 1.90 19.57
CA PHE A 346 -0.64 1.35 18.28
C PHE A 346 -0.90 -0.16 18.28
N ALA A 347 -0.18 -0.93 19.09
CA ALA A 347 -0.32 -2.38 19.16
C ALA A 347 -1.35 -2.85 20.21
N GLN A 348 -1.74 -1.99 21.15
CA GLN A 348 -2.58 -2.40 22.30
C GLN A 348 -3.99 -2.84 21.90
N SER A 349 -4.57 -2.30 20.83
CA SER A 349 -5.95 -2.64 20.42
C SER A 349 -6.10 -4.09 19.97
N VAL A 350 -5.03 -4.71 19.47
CA VAL A 350 -5.05 -6.08 18.93
C VAL A 350 -4.79 -7.10 20.01
N ALA A 351 -3.84 -6.81 20.89
CA ALA A 351 -3.50 -7.73 21.99
C ALA A 351 -4.68 -8.04 22.92
N THR A 352 -5.65 -7.13 23.01
CA THR A 352 -6.86 -7.31 23.81
C THR A 352 -7.98 -8.07 23.09
N ARG A 353 -7.93 -8.16 21.76
CA ARG A 353 -9.04 -8.69 20.95
C ARG A 353 -8.89 -10.16 20.60
N ASP A 354 -7.70 -10.61 20.20
CA ASP A 354 -7.47 -11.97 19.70
C ASP A 354 -6.17 -12.62 20.19
N GLY A 355 -5.43 -11.95 21.06
CA GLY A 355 -4.15 -12.45 21.62
C GLY A 355 -2.97 -12.39 20.64
N THR A 356 -3.14 -11.84 19.45
CA THR A 356 -2.05 -11.66 18.47
C THR A 356 -0.98 -10.73 19.05
N LYS A 357 0.26 -11.21 19.12
CA LYS A 357 1.39 -10.44 19.65
C LYS A 357 2.36 -10.07 18.56
N GLY A 358 2.95 -8.88 18.69
CA GLY A 358 4.06 -8.49 17.83
C GLY A 358 5.31 -9.36 18.02
N ARG A 359 6.12 -9.47 16.98
CA ARG A 359 7.38 -10.23 16.97
C ARG A 359 8.56 -9.26 17.06
N GLU A 360 9.42 -9.45 18.07
CA GLU A 360 10.59 -8.57 18.25
C GLU A 360 11.77 -9.03 17.40
N SER A 361 11.87 -10.34 17.16
CA SER A 361 12.96 -10.96 16.41
C SER A 361 12.39 -11.99 15.41
N PRO A 362 11.72 -11.52 14.32
CA PRO A 362 11.30 -12.43 13.26
C PRO A 362 12.52 -13.11 12.64
N ALA A 363 12.36 -14.33 12.11
CA ALA A 363 13.47 -15.08 11.52
C ALA A 363 13.80 -14.60 10.08
N GLY A 364 12.89 -13.90 9.42
CA GLY A 364 13.02 -13.49 8.01
C GLY A 364 11.81 -12.74 7.49
N TYR A 365 11.48 -12.95 6.22
CA TYR A 365 10.36 -12.30 5.57
C TYR A 365 9.12 -13.20 5.47
N VAL A 366 7.96 -12.59 5.54
CA VAL A 366 6.67 -13.25 5.31
C VAL A 366 6.46 -13.46 3.82
N ALA A 367 6.22 -14.71 3.40
CA ALA A 367 5.75 -14.99 2.06
C ALA A 367 4.35 -14.35 1.88
N PRO A 368 4.16 -13.41 0.94
CA PRO A 368 2.90 -12.68 0.82
C PRO A 368 1.78 -13.55 0.24
N PRO A 369 0.50 -13.21 0.47
CA PRO A 369 -0.59 -13.72 -0.39
C PRO A 369 -0.33 -13.31 -1.84
N LEU A 370 -0.76 -14.13 -2.80
CA LEU A 370 -0.52 -13.85 -4.23
C LEU A 370 -1.79 -13.44 -4.99
N ASP A 371 -2.87 -13.10 -4.28
CA ASP A 371 -4.08 -12.59 -4.92
C ASP A 371 -3.79 -11.28 -5.66
N GLY A 372 -4.21 -11.17 -6.92
CA GLY A 372 -3.95 -10.01 -7.76
C GLY A 372 -2.46 -9.73 -7.99
N ILE A 373 -1.60 -10.75 -7.82
CA ILE A 373 -0.14 -10.57 -7.92
C ILE A 373 0.28 -10.00 -9.27
N TRP A 374 -0.44 -10.34 -10.33
CA TRP A 374 -0.17 -9.84 -11.67
C TRP A 374 -0.14 -8.31 -11.75
N ALA A 375 -0.95 -7.63 -10.91
CA ALA A 375 -1.06 -6.17 -10.89
C ALA A 375 0.03 -5.50 -10.05
N SER A 376 0.65 -6.22 -9.11
CA SER A 376 1.48 -5.66 -8.02
C SER A 376 2.96 -5.47 -8.38
N GLY A 377 3.31 -5.46 -9.67
CA GLY A 377 4.69 -5.16 -10.08
C GLY A 377 5.13 -3.72 -9.72
N PRO A 378 6.41 -3.52 -9.36
CA PRO A 378 7.52 -4.47 -9.29
C PRO A 378 7.44 -5.42 -8.08
N TYR A 379 8.25 -6.47 -8.07
CA TYR A 379 8.20 -7.53 -7.08
C TYR A 379 9.37 -7.47 -6.11
N PHE A 380 9.29 -8.32 -5.07
CA PHE A 380 10.06 -8.32 -3.83
C PHE A 380 9.72 -7.12 -2.93
N HIS A 381 10.13 -7.22 -1.66
CA HIS A 381 9.83 -6.19 -0.65
C HIS A 381 10.45 -4.81 -0.96
N ASN A 382 11.47 -4.79 -1.82
CA ASN A 382 12.19 -3.58 -2.24
C ASN A 382 11.86 -3.15 -3.68
N GLY A 383 10.98 -3.89 -4.40
CA GLY A 383 10.60 -3.58 -5.77
C GLY A 383 11.71 -3.83 -6.80
N SER A 384 12.68 -4.71 -6.53
CA SER A 384 13.86 -4.88 -7.39
C SER A 384 13.59 -5.69 -8.67
N VAL A 385 12.51 -6.48 -8.72
CA VAL A 385 12.22 -7.40 -9.83
C VAL A 385 11.01 -6.91 -10.62
N PRO A 386 11.16 -6.55 -11.90
CA PRO A 386 10.13 -5.82 -12.63
C PRO A 386 8.91 -6.66 -13.06
N THR A 387 9.06 -7.98 -13.29
CA THR A 387 7.99 -8.83 -13.79
C THR A 387 7.96 -10.19 -13.08
N LEU A 388 6.82 -10.89 -13.10
CA LEU A 388 6.71 -12.26 -12.58
C LEU A 388 7.61 -13.24 -13.35
N TRP A 389 7.79 -13.03 -14.66
CA TRP A 389 8.75 -13.81 -15.43
C TRP A 389 10.15 -13.76 -14.82
N HIS A 390 10.63 -12.55 -14.42
CA HIS A 390 11.93 -12.39 -13.75
C HIS A 390 11.94 -12.98 -12.33
N VAL A 391 10.79 -13.06 -11.65
CA VAL A 391 10.70 -13.79 -10.38
C VAL A 391 10.96 -15.28 -10.60
N LEU A 392 10.44 -15.84 -11.70
CA LEU A 392 10.58 -17.25 -12.06
C LEU A 392 11.92 -17.59 -12.73
N HIS A 393 12.69 -16.59 -13.18
CA HIS A 393 13.97 -16.76 -13.90
C HIS A 393 15.05 -15.90 -13.24
N SER A 394 15.60 -16.37 -12.13
CA SER A 394 16.53 -15.60 -11.30
C SER A 394 17.76 -15.11 -12.05
N ALA A 395 18.34 -15.93 -12.92
CA ALA A 395 19.51 -15.61 -13.73
C ALA A 395 19.24 -14.54 -14.80
N SER A 396 17.99 -14.23 -15.11
CA SER A 396 17.60 -13.23 -16.12
C SER A 396 17.19 -11.89 -15.53
N ARG A 397 17.26 -11.71 -14.21
CA ARG A 397 16.93 -10.46 -13.54
C ARG A 397 17.88 -9.35 -13.97
N PRO A 398 17.38 -8.18 -14.41
CA PRO A 398 18.25 -7.11 -14.92
C PRO A 398 19.06 -6.48 -13.78
N ALA A 399 20.32 -6.17 -14.08
CA ALA A 399 21.20 -5.43 -13.15
C ALA A 399 20.71 -3.98 -12.94
N VAL A 400 20.25 -3.36 -14.02
CA VAL A 400 19.61 -2.04 -14.00
C VAL A 400 18.39 -2.10 -14.91
N TRP A 401 17.30 -1.48 -14.50
CA TRP A 401 16.14 -1.33 -15.35
C TRP A 401 15.52 0.07 -15.26
N HIS A 402 14.99 0.51 -16.37
CA HIS A 402 14.27 1.77 -16.50
C HIS A 402 12.86 1.46 -16.97
N ARG A 403 11.85 1.90 -16.22
CA ARG A 403 10.46 1.64 -16.58
C ARG A 403 9.96 2.62 -17.63
N THR A 404 9.08 2.15 -18.49
CA THR A 404 8.21 3.02 -19.25
C THR A 404 7.11 3.57 -18.33
N HIS A 405 6.66 4.80 -18.53
CA HIS A 405 5.80 5.50 -17.55
C HIS A 405 4.49 4.76 -17.23
N THR A 406 3.84 4.16 -18.22
CA THR A 406 2.54 3.47 -18.06
C THR A 406 2.50 2.09 -18.70
N GLY A 407 3.62 1.61 -19.22
CA GLY A 407 3.70 0.35 -19.93
C GLY A 407 3.52 -0.85 -19.02
N TYR A 408 2.83 -1.87 -19.51
CA TYR A 408 2.63 -3.14 -18.86
C TYR A 408 2.96 -4.28 -19.83
N ASP A 409 3.90 -5.14 -19.45
CA ASP A 409 4.30 -6.32 -20.19
C ASP A 409 3.35 -7.49 -19.87
N ARG A 410 2.48 -7.86 -20.83
CA ARG A 410 1.49 -8.92 -20.66
C ARG A 410 2.10 -10.32 -20.76
N ASP A 411 3.20 -10.45 -21.48
CA ASP A 411 3.85 -11.74 -21.70
C ASP A 411 4.71 -12.11 -20.49
N ARG A 412 5.45 -11.12 -19.94
CA ARG A 412 6.27 -11.31 -18.75
C ARG A 412 5.54 -11.01 -17.44
N VAL A 413 4.33 -10.48 -17.52
CA VAL A 413 3.43 -10.15 -16.40
C VAL A 413 4.07 -9.21 -15.41
N GLY A 414 3.98 -7.91 -15.67
CA GLY A 414 4.54 -6.87 -14.80
C GLY A 414 4.84 -5.56 -15.52
N LEU A 415 5.83 -4.84 -15.02
CA LEU A 415 6.21 -3.56 -15.60
C LEU A 415 6.86 -3.74 -16.97
N GLU A 416 6.49 -2.90 -17.93
CA GLU A 416 7.27 -2.75 -19.15
C GLU A 416 8.55 -1.97 -18.85
N VAL A 417 9.70 -2.60 -19.04
CA VAL A 417 11.01 -2.02 -18.68
C VAL A 417 12.03 -2.16 -19.80
N ILE A 418 12.95 -1.22 -19.83
CA ILE A 418 14.19 -1.32 -20.61
C ILE A 418 15.27 -1.84 -19.66
N SER A 419 15.77 -3.06 -19.93
CA SER A 419 16.86 -3.66 -19.17
C SER A 419 18.20 -3.14 -19.63
N LEU A 420 19.10 -2.87 -18.69
CA LEU A 420 20.44 -2.35 -18.92
C LEU A 420 21.44 -3.15 -18.06
N GLU A 421 22.66 -3.29 -18.54
CA GLU A 421 23.75 -3.91 -17.77
C GLU A 421 24.33 -2.97 -16.70
N SER A 422 24.25 -1.65 -16.92
CA SER A 422 24.74 -0.63 -16.00
C SER A 422 23.99 0.69 -16.17
N MET A 423 24.13 1.58 -15.19
CA MET A 423 23.61 2.93 -15.27
C MET A 423 24.17 3.68 -16.48
N PRO A 424 23.36 4.52 -17.16
CA PRO A 424 23.82 5.33 -18.29
C PRO A 424 25.03 6.19 -17.93
N VAL A 425 26.02 6.25 -18.84
CA VAL A 425 27.25 7.03 -18.65
C VAL A 425 27.00 8.55 -18.71
N GLN A 426 25.94 8.97 -19.40
CA GLN A 426 25.54 10.37 -19.49
C GLN A 426 25.18 10.96 -18.12
N ARG A 427 25.44 12.26 -17.96
CA ARG A 427 25.09 12.97 -16.71
C ARG A 427 23.57 13.07 -16.57
N LEU A 428 23.01 12.34 -15.61
CA LEU A 428 21.61 12.39 -15.25
C LEU A 428 21.36 13.38 -14.11
N THR A 429 20.26 14.12 -14.16
CA THR A 429 19.72 14.85 -13.01
C THR A 429 19.30 13.89 -11.90
N SER A 430 19.08 14.38 -10.69
CA SER A 430 18.56 13.54 -9.58
C SER A 430 17.20 12.92 -9.92
N ALA A 431 16.30 13.69 -10.53
CA ALA A 431 14.98 13.21 -10.95
C ALA A 431 15.07 12.10 -12.01
N GLU A 432 15.93 12.29 -13.04
CA GLU A 432 16.16 11.26 -14.06
C GLU A 432 16.80 10.00 -13.48
N ARG A 433 17.73 10.14 -12.56
CA ARG A 433 18.37 8.99 -11.89
C ARG A 433 17.35 8.13 -11.15
N ARG A 434 16.33 8.73 -10.53
CA ARG A 434 15.28 8.02 -9.81
C ARG A 434 14.30 7.26 -10.71
N THR A 435 14.35 7.44 -12.02
CA THR A 435 13.59 6.60 -12.96
C THR A 435 14.25 5.26 -13.27
N TYR A 436 15.50 5.06 -12.81
CA TYR A 436 16.25 3.82 -12.95
C TYR A 436 16.28 3.07 -11.62
N PHE A 437 16.09 1.77 -11.67
CA PHE A 437 16.34 0.86 -10.56
C PHE A 437 17.70 0.19 -10.75
N ASP A 438 18.65 0.46 -9.87
CA ASP A 438 19.99 -0.10 -9.89
C ASP A 438 20.14 -1.12 -8.78
N THR A 439 20.11 -2.42 -9.14
CA THR A 439 20.13 -3.53 -8.17
C THR A 439 21.49 -3.69 -7.47
N SER A 440 22.52 -3.00 -7.88
CA SER A 440 23.84 -3.00 -7.23
C SER A 440 23.89 -2.14 -5.96
N LYS A 441 22.88 -1.31 -5.72
CA LYS A 441 22.86 -0.41 -4.57
C LYS A 441 22.35 -1.13 -3.30
N PRO A 442 22.86 -0.73 -2.11
CA PRO A 442 22.37 -1.28 -0.85
C PRO A 442 20.83 -1.16 -0.72
N GLY A 443 20.18 -2.21 -0.26
CA GLY A 443 18.73 -2.27 -0.13
C GLY A 443 17.96 -2.54 -1.42
N LYS A 444 18.66 -2.71 -2.55
CA LYS A 444 18.06 -2.90 -3.88
C LYS A 444 18.40 -4.21 -4.56
N SER A 445 19.06 -5.14 -3.88
CA SER A 445 19.40 -6.44 -4.48
C SER A 445 18.17 -7.16 -5.01
N ALA A 446 18.30 -7.72 -6.22
CA ALA A 446 17.31 -8.61 -6.83
C ALA A 446 17.66 -10.11 -6.60
N ALA A 447 18.61 -10.42 -5.74
CA ALA A 447 19.00 -11.79 -5.41
C ALA A 447 17.94 -12.51 -4.56
N GLY A 448 18.07 -13.82 -4.45
CA GLY A 448 17.26 -14.70 -3.61
C GLY A 448 15.90 -15.06 -4.21
N HIS A 449 15.10 -15.78 -3.41
CA HIS A 449 13.87 -16.40 -3.88
C HIS A 449 14.09 -17.27 -5.14
N ASP A 450 15.14 -18.09 -5.10
CA ASP A 450 15.59 -18.90 -6.24
C ASP A 450 14.86 -20.27 -6.29
N PHE A 451 13.83 -20.47 -5.47
CA PHE A 451 13.01 -21.70 -5.45
C PHE A 451 12.45 -22.10 -6.83
N PRO A 452 12.05 -21.14 -7.71
CA PRO A 452 11.59 -21.49 -9.06
C PRO A 452 12.67 -22.03 -10.00
N ASP A 453 13.95 -21.90 -9.67
CA ASP A 453 15.04 -22.42 -10.52
C ASP A 453 15.07 -23.97 -10.56
N ALA A 454 14.40 -24.62 -9.61
CA ALA A 454 14.17 -26.07 -9.66
C ALA A 454 13.16 -26.52 -10.72
N LEU A 455 12.38 -25.60 -11.30
CA LEU A 455 11.38 -25.86 -12.31
C LEU A 455 11.98 -25.83 -13.73
N ASN A 456 11.48 -26.69 -14.60
CA ASN A 456 11.80 -26.60 -16.02
C ASN A 456 10.99 -25.48 -16.73
N GLU A 457 11.29 -25.17 -17.99
CA GLU A 457 10.68 -24.04 -18.71
C GLU A 457 9.17 -24.25 -18.99
N GLU A 458 8.71 -25.50 -19.17
CA GLU A 458 7.27 -25.79 -19.34
C GLU A 458 6.51 -25.53 -18.03
N GLU A 459 7.08 -25.92 -16.91
CA GLU A 459 6.52 -25.67 -15.58
C GLU A 459 6.49 -24.17 -15.27
N LYS A 460 7.58 -23.42 -15.54
CA LYS A 460 7.62 -21.95 -15.36
C LYS A 460 6.58 -21.25 -16.24
N THR A 461 6.45 -21.66 -17.49
CA THR A 461 5.47 -21.07 -18.42
C THR A 461 4.03 -21.33 -17.95
N SER A 462 3.72 -22.56 -17.55
CA SER A 462 2.40 -22.90 -17.02
C SER A 462 2.12 -22.19 -15.69
N LEU A 463 3.11 -22.07 -14.82
CA LEU A 463 3.01 -21.35 -13.56
C LEU A 463 2.74 -19.86 -13.80
N LEU A 464 3.45 -19.22 -14.75
CA LEU A 464 3.23 -17.81 -15.09
C LEU A 464 1.79 -17.58 -15.58
N GLU A 465 1.25 -18.50 -16.38
CA GLU A 465 -0.15 -18.42 -16.85
C GLU A 465 -1.14 -18.57 -15.68
N TYR A 466 -0.86 -19.47 -14.76
CA TYR A 466 -1.68 -19.63 -13.56
C TYR A 466 -1.65 -18.37 -12.66
N LEU A 467 -0.50 -17.72 -12.48
CA LEU A 467 -0.38 -16.50 -11.66
C LEU A 467 -1.23 -15.34 -12.17
N LYS A 468 -1.60 -15.32 -13.47
CA LYS A 468 -2.57 -14.36 -14.03
C LYS A 468 -3.98 -14.58 -13.48
N THR A 469 -4.31 -15.78 -13.02
CA THR A 469 -5.65 -16.14 -12.54
C THR A 469 -5.86 -15.90 -11.05
N LEU A 470 -4.81 -15.51 -10.33
CA LEU A 470 -4.87 -15.20 -8.90
C LEU A 470 -5.30 -13.71 -8.66
#